data_d265bd056261c3958cc3b5e85c60f373
#
_entry.id   d265bd056261c3958cc3b5e85c60f373
#
_cell.length_a   1.000
_cell.length_b   1.000
_cell.length_c   1.000
_cell.angle_alpha   90.00
_cell.angle_beta   90.00
_cell.angle_gamma   90.00
#
_symmetry.space_group_name_H-M   'P 1'
#
loop_
_entity.id
_entity.type
_entity.pdbx_description
1 polymer ?
#
loop_
_entity_poly.entity_id
_entity_poly.type
_entity_poly.pdbx_seq_one_letter_code
_entity_poly.pdbx_strand_id
1 'polypeptide(L)'
;ILSIAKHYYCFADPKDAIPVCDIALNIINSIGNEGFLVSCSAEAYSDLANAYAKLKDKDSVIANMKAAFKEYLKIDCLVGNGDYIYTSPLLNGEVFNKEKVEYYAPISATEGYIQRVSQMRSYDWLRNDLDFITLLKDMGLKVVPYSDGNPVL
;
A
#
# COMPACT_ATOMS: atom_id res chain seq x y z
N ILE A 1 -8.81 -13.56 -9.93
CA ILE A 1 -8.65 -14.12 -8.58
C ILE A 1 -8.17 -13.04 -7.62
N LEU A 2 -7.06 -12.34 -7.87
CA LEU A 2 -6.52 -11.30 -6.99
C LEU A 2 -7.50 -10.13 -6.77
N SER A 3 -8.23 -9.72 -7.80
CA SER A 3 -9.24 -8.66 -7.71
C SER A 3 -10.49 -9.08 -6.91
N ILE A 4 -10.87 -10.36 -6.98
CA ILE A 4 -12.00 -10.90 -6.21
C ILE A 4 -11.62 -11.02 -4.73
N ALA A 5 -10.41 -11.50 -4.45
CA ALA A 5 -9.87 -11.53 -3.10
C ALA A 5 -9.90 -10.14 -2.47
N LYS A 6 -9.37 -9.12 -3.16
CA LYS A 6 -9.34 -7.74 -2.72
C LYS A 6 -10.69 -7.20 -2.25
N HIS A 7 -11.77 -7.42 -3.03
CA HIS A 7 -13.10 -6.87 -2.71
C HIS A 7 -13.75 -7.56 -1.50
N TYR A 8 -13.48 -8.84 -1.32
CA TYR A 8 -14.05 -9.64 -0.26
C TYR A 8 -13.38 -9.39 1.10
N TYR A 9 -12.06 -9.09 1.11
CA TYR A 9 -11.24 -9.05 2.32
C TYR A 9 -11.08 -7.69 2.98
N CYS A 10 -11.38 -6.58 2.30
CA CYS A 10 -11.46 -5.27 2.96
C CYS A 10 -12.47 -5.22 4.11
N PHE A 11 -13.44 -6.16 4.12
CA PHE A 11 -14.51 -6.27 5.11
C PHE A 11 -14.45 -7.55 5.96
N ALA A 12 -13.51 -8.45 5.69
CA ALA A 12 -13.38 -9.72 6.39
C ALA A 12 -12.71 -9.58 7.76
N ASP A 13 -12.79 -10.65 8.54
CA ASP A 13 -11.99 -10.78 9.76
C ASP A 13 -10.48 -10.62 9.41
N PRO A 14 -9.72 -9.84 10.17
CA PRO A 14 -8.28 -9.71 9.98
C PRO A 14 -7.54 -11.04 9.86
N LYS A 15 -8.00 -12.07 10.57
CA LYS A 15 -7.40 -13.43 10.53
C LYS A 15 -7.55 -14.10 9.17
N ASP A 16 -8.59 -13.77 8.43
CA ASP A 16 -8.82 -14.31 7.08
C ASP A 16 -8.12 -13.45 6.02
N ALA A 17 -8.04 -12.14 6.25
CA ALA A 17 -7.40 -11.20 5.33
C ALA A 17 -5.88 -11.43 5.22
N ILE A 18 -5.20 -11.67 6.34
CA ILE A 18 -3.75 -11.84 6.39
C ILE A 18 -3.26 -12.97 5.46
N PRO A 19 -3.71 -14.23 5.59
CA PRO A 19 -3.21 -15.32 4.75
C PRO A 19 -3.51 -15.11 3.26
N VAL A 20 -4.56 -14.40 2.92
CA VAL A 20 -4.89 -14.11 1.50
C VAL A 20 -3.98 -13.05 0.91
N CYS A 21 -3.66 -12.00 1.65
CA CYS A 21 -2.67 -11.02 1.22
C CYS A 21 -1.29 -11.68 1.06
N ASP A 22 -0.91 -12.56 1.98
CA ASP A 22 0.36 -13.29 1.89
C ASP A 22 0.41 -14.21 0.65
N ILE A 23 -0.67 -14.92 0.35
CA ILE A 23 -0.78 -15.73 -0.88
C ILE A 23 -0.65 -14.85 -2.12
N ALA A 24 -1.35 -13.71 -2.16
CA ALA A 24 -1.28 -12.78 -3.27
C ALA A 24 0.15 -12.27 -3.49
N LEU A 25 0.84 -11.86 -2.44
CA LEU A 25 2.22 -11.40 -2.49
C LEU A 25 3.17 -12.51 -2.95
N ASN A 26 2.98 -13.73 -2.46
CA ASN A 26 3.78 -14.88 -2.87
C ASN A 26 3.63 -15.19 -4.37
N ILE A 27 2.40 -15.11 -4.91
CA ILE A 27 2.15 -15.30 -6.35
C ILE A 27 2.86 -14.21 -7.16
N ILE A 28 2.73 -12.93 -6.77
CA ILE A 28 3.36 -11.81 -7.46
C ILE A 28 4.88 -11.95 -7.45
N ASN A 29 5.45 -12.24 -6.28
CA ASN A 29 6.89 -12.41 -6.11
C ASN A 29 7.44 -13.60 -6.90
N SER A 30 6.68 -14.68 -7.06
CA SER A 30 7.10 -15.87 -7.81
C SER A 30 7.25 -15.61 -9.31
N ILE A 31 6.60 -14.58 -9.83
CA ILE A 31 6.75 -14.17 -11.24
C ILE A 31 8.13 -13.54 -11.48
N GLY A 32 8.74 -12.97 -10.43
CA GLY A 32 10.12 -12.52 -10.45
C GLY A 32 10.40 -11.31 -11.33
N ASN A 33 9.39 -10.47 -11.61
CA ASN A 33 9.58 -9.25 -12.38
C ASN A 33 9.20 -8.03 -11.56
N GLU A 34 10.16 -7.18 -11.27
CA GLU A 34 9.93 -5.95 -10.54
C GLU A 34 8.94 -5.05 -11.30
N GLY A 35 7.95 -4.53 -10.59
CA GLY A 35 6.90 -3.69 -11.16
C GLY A 35 5.69 -4.44 -11.72
N PHE A 36 5.77 -5.76 -11.92
CA PHE A 36 4.59 -6.53 -12.31
C PHE A 36 3.55 -6.55 -11.19
N LEU A 37 2.31 -6.21 -11.53
CA LEU A 37 1.22 -6.08 -10.57
C LEU A 37 1.57 -5.25 -9.32
N VAL A 38 2.45 -4.25 -9.47
CA VAL A 38 2.93 -3.41 -8.37
C VAL A 38 1.80 -2.73 -7.59
N SER A 39 0.72 -2.34 -8.24
CA SER A 39 -0.47 -1.81 -7.57
C SER A 39 -1.14 -2.87 -6.67
N CYS A 40 -1.18 -4.12 -7.11
CA CYS A 40 -1.70 -5.22 -6.30
C CYS A 40 -0.82 -5.51 -5.08
N SER A 41 0.51 -5.43 -5.23
CA SER A 41 1.45 -5.55 -4.10
C SER A 41 1.27 -4.41 -3.11
N ALA A 42 1.20 -3.17 -3.59
CA ALA A 42 1.00 -1.98 -2.77
C ALA A 42 -0.29 -2.08 -1.94
N GLU A 43 -1.38 -2.53 -2.57
CA GLU A 43 -2.65 -2.72 -1.90
C GLU A 43 -2.64 -3.89 -0.92
N ALA A 44 -2.02 -5.02 -1.26
CA ALA A 44 -1.91 -6.17 -0.36
C ALA A 44 -1.15 -5.80 0.92
N TYR A 45 -0.04 -5.06 0.83
CA TYR A 45 0.66 -4.54 2.01
C TYR A 45 -0.17 -3.52 2.78
N SER A 46 -0.93 -2.66 2.11
CA SER A 46 -1.85 -1.72 2.77
C SER A 46 -2.96 -2.44 3.54
N ASP A 47 -3.50 -3.50 2.97
CA ASP A 47 -4.54 -4.32 3.59
C ASP A 47 -3.98 -5.13 4.78
N LEU A 48 -2.75 -5.65 4.67
CA LEU A 48 -2.03 -6.26 5.80
C LEU A 48 -1.85 -5.27 6.95
N ALA A 49 -1.38 -4.06 6.66
CA ALA A 49 -1.22 -3.03 7.69
C ALA A 49 -2.55 -2.74 8.40
N ASN A 50 -3.64 -2.63 7.65
CA ASN A 50 -4.98 -2.42 8.21
C ASN A 50 -5.48 -3.62 9.04
N ALA A 51 -5.23 -4.85 8.59
CA ALA A 51 -5.59 -6.07 9.32
C ALA A 51 -4.83 -6.15 10.66
N TYR A 52 -3.51 -5.93 10.64
CA TYR A 52 -2.71 -5.89 11.86
C TYR A 52 -3.08 -4.72 12.77
N ALA A 53 -3.51 -3.57 12.24
CA ALA A 53 -4.01 -2.47 13.06
C ALA A 53 -5.28 -2.86 13.84
N LYS A 54 -6.18 -3.62 13.24
CA LYS A 54 -7.36 -4.16 13.93
C LYS A 54 -6.97 -5.17 15.02
N LEU A 55 -5.87 -5.91 14.83
CA LEU A 55 -5.31 -6.84 15.82
C LEU A 55 -4.43 -6.15 16.87
N LYS A 56 -4.17 -4.85 16.74
CA LYS A 56 -3.29 -4.07 17.64
C LYS A 56 -1.83 -4.52 17.62
N ASP A 57 -1.36 -5.08 16.52
CA ASP A 57 0.04 -5.45 16.31
C ASP A 57 0.80 -4.29 15.62
N LYS A 58 1.44 -3.46 16.46
CA LYS A 58 2.14 -2.25 16.01
C LYS A 58 3.29 -2.56 15.04
N ASP A 59 4.10 -3.54 15.36
CA ASP A 59 5.32 -3.81 14.60
C ASP A 59 4.97 -4.28 13.18
N SER A 60 3.98 -5.15 13.06
CA SER A 60 3.46 -5.59 11.77
C SER A 60 2.77 -4.44 10.99
N VAL A 61 2.05 -3.54 11.67
CA VAL A 61 1.50 -2.34 11.03
C VAL A 61 2.61 -1.51 10.39
N ILE A 62 3.62 -1.14 11.18
CA ILE A 62 4.73 -0.29 10.70
C ILE A 62 5.49 -0.95 9.55
N ALA A 63 5.78 -2.25 9.66
CA ALA A 63 6.48 -3.00 8.62
C ALA A 63 5.70 -3.02 7.30
N ASN A 64 4.40 -3.33 7.35
CA ASN A 64 3.56 -3.40 6.16
C ASN A 64 3.26 -2.02 5.56
N MET A 65 3.12 -0.97 6.37
CA MET A 65 3.00 0.39 5.87
C MET A 65 4.25 0.84 5.10
N LYS A 66 5.46 0.53 5.61
CA LYS A 66 6.72 0.80 4.90
C LYS A 66 6.78 0.04 3.57
N ALA A 67 6.39 -1.22 3.57
CA ALA A 67 6.35 -2.03 2.36
C ALA A 67 5.35 -1.47 1.34
N ALA A 68 4.14 -1.13 1.76
CA ALA A 68 3.13 -0.49 0.91
C ALA A 68 3.66 0.81 0.29
N PHE A 69 4.23 1.69 1.09
CA PHE A 69 4.77 2.97 0.62
C PHE A 69 5.87 2.78 -0.42
N LYS A 70 6.76 1.80 -0.20
CA LYS A 70 7.80 1.45 -1.18
C LYS A 70 7.20 1.01 -2.52
N GLU A 71 6.15 0.21 -2.50
CA GLU A 71 5.48 -0.22 -3.74
C GLU A 71 4.75 0.96 -4.43
N TYR A 72 4.12 1.87 -3.67
CA TYR A 72 3.53 3.09 -4.25
C TYR A 72 4.58 4.01 -4.87
N LEU A 73 5.78 4.13 -4.29
CA LEU A 73 6.90 4.85 -4.90
C LEU A 73 7.32 4.22 -6.23
N LYS A 74 7.31 2.88 -6.34
CA LYS A 74 7.59 2.20 -7.61
C LYS A 74 6.55 2.55 -8.68
N ILE A 75 5.27 2.64 -8.32
CA ILE A 75 4.22 3.05 -9.26
C ILE A 75 4.52 4.44 -9.80
N ASP A 76 4.82 5.41 -8.92
CA ASP A 76 5.14 6.77 -9.31
C ASP A 76 6.38 6.82 -10.22
N CYS A 77 7.42 6.02 -9.92
CA CYS A 77 8.61 5.90 -10.77
C CYS A 77 8.30 5.30 -12.14
N LEU A 78 7.49 4.24 -12.20
CA LEU A 78 7.10 3.61 -13.46
C LEU A 78 6.32 4.58 -14.34
N VAL A 79 5.36 5.30 -13.78
CA VAL A 79 4.58 6.32 -14.48
C VAL A 79 5.49 7.45 -14.97
N GLY A 80 6.46 7.89 -14.16
CA GLY A 80 7.39 8.98 -14.51
C GLY A 80 8.38 8.65 -15.61
N ASN A 81 8.74 7.37 -15.79
CA ASN A 81 9.83 6.95 -16.68
C ASN A 81 9.36 6.46 -18.07
N GLY A 82 8.06 6.49 -18.35
CA GLY A 82 7.52 5.98 -19.62
C GLY A 82 7.22 4.48 -19.59
N ASP A 83 7.11 3.88 -20.78
CA ASP A 83 6.77 2.48 -20.88
C ASP A 83 7.86 1.58 -20.30
N TYR A 84 7.43 0.59 -19.52
CA TYR A 84 8.30 -0.40 -18.92
C TYR A 84 8.05 -1.77 -19.55
N ILE A 85 9.11 -2.40 -20.04
CA ILE A 85 9.05 -3.73 -20.68
C ILE A 85 9.38 -4.78 -19.64
N TYR A 86 8.46 -5.73 -19.43
CA TYR A 86 8.69 -6.84 -18.52
C TYR A 86 9.68 -7.85 -19.12
N THR A 87 10.61 -8.30 -18.29
CA THR A 87 11.71 -9.21 -18.68
C THR A 87 11.56 -10.62 -18.13
N SER A 88 10.61 -10.87 -17.24
CA SER A 88 10.31 -12.22 -16.78
C SER A 88 9.89 -13.12 -17.94
N PRO A 89 10.35 -14.39 -18.01
CA PRO A 89 9.96 -15.32 -19.07
C PRO A 89 8.44 -15.49 -19.23
N LEU A 90 7.68 -15.33 -18.15
CA LEU A 90 6.21 -15.39 -18.17
C LEU A 90 5.55 -14.15 -18.77
N LEU A 91 6.26 -13.04 -18.82
CA LEU A 91 5.75 -11.73 -19.21
C LEU A 91 6.55 -11.12 -20.37
N ASN A 92 7.43 -11.91 -20.99
CA ASN A 92 8.35 -11.41 -22.01
C ASN A 92 7.60 -10.81 -23.20
N GLY A 93 7.83 -9.51 -23.43
CA GLY A 93 7.16 -8.74 -24.46
C GLY A 93 5.92 -7.98 -24.00
N GLU A 94 5.43 -8.22 -22.80
CA GLU A 94 4.38 -7.38 -22.22
C GLU A 94 4.96 -6.03 -21.80
N VAL A 95 4.13 -4.99 -21.94
CA VAL A 95 4.51 -3.61 -21.66
C VAL A 95 3.60 -3.01 -20.61
N PHE A 96 4.20 -2.43 -19.58
CA PHE A 96 3.49 -1.53 -18.69
C PHE A 96 3.23 -0.21 -19.41
N ASN A 97 1.97 0.06 -19.70
CA ASN A 97 1.59 1.24 -20.48
C ASN A 97 1.25 2.40 -19.54
N LYS A 98 2.09 3.42 -19.56
CA LYS A 98 1.97 4.65 -18.80
C LYS A 98 0.61 5.35 -19.00
N GLU A 99 0.14 5.47 -20.23
CA GLU A 99 -1.09 6.21 -20.54
C GLU A 99 -2.33 5.63 -19.86
N LYS A 100 -2.34 4.30 -19.66
CA LYS A 100 -3.43 3.63 -18.93
C LYS A 100 -3.46 3.97 -17.45
N VAL A 101 -2.33 4.32 -16.86
CA VAL A 101 -2.21 4.66 -15.43
C VAL A 101 -2.50 6.13 -15.17
N GLU A 102 -1.97 7.03 -16.00
CA GLU A 102 -2.17 8.48 -15.86
C GLU A 102 -3.65 8.89 -15.94
N TYR A 103 -4.45 8.16 -16.70
CA TYR A 103 -5.88 8.48 -16.87
C TYR A 103 -6.69 8.35 -15.57
N TYR A 104 -6.22 7.58 -14.60
CA TYR A 104 -6.97 7.26 -13.37
C TYR A 104 -6.47 7.95 -12.10
N ALA A 105 -5.37 8.68 -12.13
CA ALA A 105 -4.76 9.23 -10.93
C ALA A 105 -4.39 10.72 -11.08
N PRO A 106 -5.27 11.65 -10.67
CA PRO A 106 -4.96 13.09 -10.65
C PRO A 106 -3.87 13.46 -9.65
N ILE A 107 -3.51 12.56 -8.75
CA ILE A 107 -2.45 12.69 -7.74
C ILE A 107 -1.50 11.49 -7.84
N SER A 108 -0.28 11.62 -7.33
CA SER A 108 0.66 10.49 -7.29
C SER A 108 0.12 9.34 -6.43
N ALA A 109 0.59 8.13 -6.72
CA ALA A 109 0.16 6.94 -5.98
C ALA A 109 0.57 7.02 -4.50
N THR A 110 1.74 7.57 -4.22
CA THR A 110 2.22 7.83 -2.85
C THR A 110 1.36 8.85 -2.14
N GLU A 111 0.99 9.95 -2.78
CA GLU A 111 0.13 10.97 -2.19
C GLU A 111 -1.26 10.40 -1.86
N GLY A 112 -1.86 9.64 -2.77
CA GLY A 112 -3.13 8.97 -2.54
C GLY A 112 -3.06 7.96 -1.38
N TYR A 113 -1.95 7.25 -1.23
CA TYR A 113 -1.73 6.35 -0.09
C TYR A 113 -1.64 7.11 1.24
N ILE A 114 -0.85 8.18 1.29
CA ILE A 114 -0.69 9.03 2.48
C ILE A 114 -2.03 9.61 2.92
N GLN A 115 -2.83 10.12 1.99
CA GLN A 115 -4.16 10.64 2.29
C GLN A 115 -5.07 9.56 2.89
N ARG A 116 -5.06 8.33 2.34
CA ARG A 116 -5.85 7.22 2.89
C ARG A 116 -5.42 6.86 4.31
N VAL A 117 -4.13 6.70 4.55
CA VAL A 117 -3.58 6.36 5.88
C VAL A 117 -3.98 7.40 6.92
N SER A 118 -3.94 8.68 6.56
CA SER A 118 -4.30 9.77 7.46
C SER A 118 -5.76 9.72 7.92
N GLN A 119 -6.65 9.16 7.12
CA GLN A 119 -8.10 9.10 7.38
C GLN A 119 -8.57 7.77 7.98
N MET A 120 -7.73 6.73 7.99
CA MET A 120 -8.13 5.40 8.46
C MET A 120 -8.22 5.32 9.98
N ARG A 121 -9.44 5.09 10.50
CA ARG A 121 -9.72 4.96 11.93
C ARG A 121 -9.05 3.75 12.59
N SER A 122 -8.69 2.72 11.84
CA SER A 122 -7.97 1.56 12.37
C SER A 122 -6.63 1.92 12.98
N TYR A 123 -6.04 3.06 12.59
CA TYR A 123 -4.77 3.57 13.11
C TYR A 123 -4.92 4.58 14.26
N ASP A 124 -6.12 4.93 14.70
CA ASP A 124 -6.34 5.97 15.73
C ASP A 124 -5.56 5.69 17.03
N TRP A 125 -5.44 4.43 17.41
CA TRP A 125 -4.70 4.02 18.60
C TRP A 125 -3.17 4.20 18.48
N LEU A 126 -2.63 4.39 17.28
CA LEU A 126 -1.21 4.64 17.00
C LEU A 126 -0.88 6.12 16.82
N ARG A 127 -1.86 7.01 16.77
CA ARG A 127 -1.64 8.43 16.43
C ARG A 127 -0.71 9.16 17.38
N ASN A 128 -0.56 8.68 18.62
CA ASN A 128 0.38 9.23 19.61
C ASN A 128 1.66 8.39 19.78
N ASP A 129 1.83 7.34 19.00
CA ASP A 129 3.04 6.50 19.02
C ASP A 129 4.17 7.15 18.23
N LEU A 130 5.35 7.26 18.84
CA LEU A 130 6.50 7.96 18.23
C LEU A 130 6.99 7.30 16.95
N ASP A 131 6.99 5.96 16.89
CA ASP A 131 7.45 5.24 15.70
C ASP A 131 6.48 5.44 14.55
N PHE A 132 5.17 5.43 14.84
CA PHE A 132 4.14 5.69 13.85
C PHE A 132 4.17 7.14 13.34
N ILE A 133 4.34 8.12 14.24
CA ILE A 133 4.50 9.54 13.87
C ILE A 133 5.74 9.73 12.99
N THR A 134 6.85 9.11 13.36
CA THR A 134 8.10 9.18 12.58
C THR A 134 7.87 8.60 11.19
N LEU A 135 7.26 7.43 11.11
CA LEU A 135 6.93 6.81 9.83
C LEU A 135 6.07 7.72 8.93
N LEU A 136 5.03 8.34 9.48
CA LEU A 136 4.17 9.25 8.71
C LEU A 136 4.93 10.48 8.22
N LYS A 137 5.84 11.03 9.03
CA LYS A 137 6.72 12.13 8.61
C LYS A 137 7.67 11.71 7.50
N ASP A 138 8.28 10.54 7.61
CA ASP A 138 9.17 9.99 6.59
C ASP A 138 8.46 9.76 5.26
N MET A 139 7.18 9.43 5.31
CA MET A 139 6.31 9.33 4.12
C MET A 139 5.91 10.70 3.56
N GLY A 140 6.18 11.80 4.26
CA GLY A 140 5.83 13.15 3.82
C GLY A 140 4.49 13.69 4.34
N LEU A 141 3.83 12.98 5.27
CA LEU A 141 2.62 13.50 5.91
C LEU A 141 2.98 14.66 6.84
N LYS A 142 2.30 15.80 6.68
CA LYS A 142 2.37 16.89 7.65
C LYS A 142 1.56 16.49 8.88
N VAL A 143 2.25 15.95 9.89
CA VAL A 143 1.62 15.59 11.16
C VAL A 143 1.39 16.85 11.96
N VAL A 144 0.13 17.25 12.13
CA VAL A 144 -0.25 18.30 13.07
C VAL A 144 -0.44 17.64 14.45
N PRO A 145 0.22 18.13 15.50
CA PRO A 145 0.01 17.60 16.85
C PRO A 145 -1.46 17.67 17.25
N TYR A 146 -1.89 16.64 17.93
CA TYR A 146 -3.25 16.55 18.48
C TYR A 146 -3.48 17.71 19.45
N SER A 147 -4.36 18.66 19.12
CA SER A 147 -4.82 19.67 20.05
C SER A 147 -6.23 19.30 20.52
N ASP A 148 -6.35 19.06 21.82
CA ASP A 148 -7.62 18.96 22.56
C ASP A 148 -8.68 17.97 22.05
N GLY A 149 -8.28 16.74 21.69
CA GLY A 149 -9.20 15.62 21.53
C GLY A 149 -9.87 15.46 20.16
N ASN A 150 -9.59 16.32 19.19
CA ASN A 150 -9.99 16.15 17.81
C ASN A 150 -8.77 16.02 16.90
N PRO A 151 -8.69 14.98 16.05
CA PRO A 151 -7.65 14.92 15.03
C PRO A 151 -7.92 16.02 14.00
N VAL A 152 -7.04 17.01 13.94
CA VAL A 152 -6.98 17.93 12.81
C VAL A 152 -6.03 17.31 11.78
N LEU A 153 -6.60 16.69 10.77
CA LEU A 153 -5.92 16.25 9.57
C LEU A 153 -6.12 17.28 8.48
#